data_b99a6e6662ae81fcaa8e272f32ad6694
#
_entry.id   b99a6e6662ae81fcaa8e272f32ad6694
#
_cell.length_a   1.000
_cell.length_b   1.000
_cell.length_c   1.000
_cell.angle_alpha   90.00
_cell.angle_beta   90.00
_cell.angle_gamma   90.00
#
_symmetry.space_group_name_H-M   'P 1'
#
loop_
_entity.id
_entity.type
_entity.pdbx_description
1 polymer ?
#
loop_
_entity_poly.entity_id
_entity_poly.type
_entity_poly.pdbx_seq_one_letter_code
_entity_poly.pdbx_strand_id
1 'polypeptide(L)'
;MEIRYNVTGAKHKELVKVIANATGARAEYKFMPTCNYEIDYFTVTKDGTLLFDDRADSEEVERVLEAVAAAGFECEPQDGGEQPSGEETKETEEAADSAPQGEPVGLTVEIPFDKVAVGNLTKLLDAKGNLIRKAMGITDLRIEVLDDRVAFPWFRELPDCDAIKAYTHFIFALCEMSRNAKRVTATEKPVDNEKYAFRCFLLRLGFIGNEYKMERKILLKNLTGSSAFKNGGVGHEVSK
;
A
#
# COMPACT_ATOMS: atom_id res chain seq x y z
N MET A 1 12.31 0.52 -6.36
CA MET A 1 11.10 -0.33 -6.26
C MET A 1 10.66 -0.74 -7.65
N GLU A 2 10.14 -1.97 -7.84
CA GLU A 2 9.69 -2.44 -9.15
C GLU A 2 8.24 -2.94 -9.09
N ILE A 3 7.51 -2.77 -10.18
CA ILE A 3 6.12 -3.24 -10.32
C ILE A 3 5.99 -3.87 -11.71
N ARG A 4 5.55 -5.13 -11.77
CA ARG A 4 5.44 -5.88 -13.02
C ARG A 4 4.02 -5.80 -13.56
N TYR A 5 3.89 -5.30 -14.79
CA TYR A 5 2.63 -5.26 -15.52
C TYR A 5 2.56 -6.30 -16.64
N ASN A 6 3.69 -6.95 -16.97
CA ASN A 6 3.83 -7.99 -18.02
C ASN A 6 3.14 -7.63 -19.34
N VAL A 7 3.28 -6.38 -19.76
CA VAL A 7 2.66 -5.87 -20.98
C VAL A 7 3.70 -5.74 -22.09
N THR A 8 3.35 -6.22 -23.27
CA THR A 8 4.20 -6.19 -24.46
C THR A 8 3.50 -5.51 -25.63
N GLY A 9 4.27 -5.13 -26.65
CA GLY A 9 3.74 -4.60 -27.90
C GLY A 9 3.01 -3.26 -27.76
N ALA A 10 1.75 -3.20 -28.18
CA ALA A 10 0.95 -1.97 -28.17
C ALA A 10 0.64 -1.49 -26.75
N LYS A 11 0.30 -2.41 -25.83
CA LYS A 11 0.03 -2.11 -24.43
C LYS A 11 1.26 -1.56 -23.70
N HIS A 12 2.45 -2.05 -24.03
CA HIS A 12 3.70 -1.52 -23.46
C HIS A 12 3.90 -0.03 -23.84
N LYS A 13 3.64 0.34 -25.10
CA LYS A 13 3.72 1.75 -25.52
C LYS A 13 2.63 2.62 -24.89
N GLU A 14 1.47 2.04 -24.62
CA GLU A 14 0.39 2.71 -23.91
C GLU A 14 0.75 2.97 -22.44
N LEU A 15 1.33 1.98 -21.76
CA LEU A 15 1.87 2.13 -20.42
C LEU A 15 2.89 3.28 -20.34
N VAL A 16 3.85 3.31 -21.27
CA VAL A 16 4.86 4.38 -21.37
C VAL A 16 4.21 5.76 -21.54
N LYS A 17 3.18 5.86 -22.41
CA LYS A 17 2.46 7.13 -22.61
C LYS A 17 1.71 7.58 -21.37
N VAL A 18 1.07 6.66 -20.66
CA VAL A 18 0.33 6.97 -19.43
C VAL A 18 1.29 7.52 -18.36
N ILE A 19 2.46 6.90 -18.20
CA ILE A 19 3.47 7.36 -17.25
C ILE A 19 4.02 8.73 -17.67
N ALA A 20 4.35 8.92 -18.95
CA ALA A 20 4.85 10.20 -19.47
C ALA A 20 3.82 11.34 -19.27
N ASN A 21 2.53 11.06 -19.47
CA ASN A 21 1.47 12.03 -19.22
C ASN A 21 1.29 12.34 -17.73
N ALA A 22 1.44 11.35 -16.86
CA ALA A 22 1.29 11.51 -15.41
C ALA A 22 2.44 12.32 -14.79
N THR A 23 3.67 12.12 -15.26
CA THR A 23 4.85 12.86 -14.83
C THR A 23 4.99 14.21 -15.53
N GLY A 24 4.43 14.37 -16.73
CA GLY A 24 4.68 15.51 -17.61
C GLY A 24 6.06 15.46 -18.28
N ALA A 25 6.80 14.38 -18.09
CA ALA A 25 8.15 14.19 -18.63
C ALA A 25 8.10 13.46 -19.99
N ARG A 26 9.17 13.67 -20.77
CA ARG A 26 9.30 13.02 -22.07
C ARG A 26 9.87 11.61 -21.90
N ALA A 27 9.23 10.61 -22.51
CA ALA A 27 9.75 9.26 -22.57
C ALA A 27 10.94 9.16 -23.54
N GLU A 28 12.08 8.74 -23.04
CA GLU A 28 13.29 8.46 -23.84
C GLU A 28 13.48 6.96 -24.03
N TYR A 29 13.53 6.51 -25.28
CA TYR A 29 13.83 5.13 -25.58
C TYR A 29 15.34 4.87 -25.55
N LYS A 30 15.79 3.98 -24.68
CA LYS A 30 17.18 3.52 -24.65
C LYS A 30 17.32 2.27 -25.53
N PHE A 31 18.01 2.45 -26.64
CA PHE A 31 18.26 1.39 -27.62
C PHE A 31 19.00 0.18 -26.98
N MET A 32 19.31 -0.80 -27.80
CA MET A 32 20.04 -1.97 -27.34
C MET A 32 21.32 -1.59 -26.53
N PRO A 33 21.64 -2.31 -25.43
CA PRO A 33 21.11 -3.63 -25.06
C PRO A 33 19.85 -3.63 -24.19
N THR A 34 19.47 -2.56 -23.53
CA THR A 34 18.40 -2.53 -22.50
C THR A 34 17.00 -2.47 -23.09
N CYS A 35 16.80 -1.75 -24.20
CA CYS A 35 15.49 -1.51 -24.81
C CYS A 35 14.43 -0.95 -23.85
N ASN A 36 14.85 -0.22 -22.85
CA ASN A 36 13.98 0.38 -21.83
C ASN A 36 13.52 1.79 -22.25
N TYR A 37 12.43 2.25 -21.65
CA TYR A 37 12.02 3.65 -21.69
C TYR A 37 12.34 4.31 -20.36
N GLU A 38 13.05 5.43 -20.38
CA GLU A 38 13.29 6.28 -19.22
C GLU A 38 12.37 7.49 -19.27
N ILE A 39 11.72 7.79 -18.16
CA ILE A 39 10.76 8.87 -18.01
C ILE A 39 11.03 9.51 -16.65
N ASP A 40 11.88 10.53 -16.61
CA ASP A 40 12.37 11.14 -15.38
C ASP A 40 12.95 10.09 -14.40
N TYR A 41 12.36 9.89 -13.26
CA TYR A 41 12.79 8.88 -12.25
C TYR A 41 12.20 7.49 -12.47
N PHE A 42 11.45 7.30 -13.56
CA PHE A 42 10.78 6.05 -13.89
C PHE A 42 11.44 5.36 -15.07
N THR A 43 11.58 4.06 -14.99
CA THR A 43 12.08 3.22 -16.10
C THR A 43 11.08 2.12 -16.40
N VAL A 44 10.64 2.01 -17.65
CA VAL A 44 9.81 0.90 -18.12
C VAL A 44 10.67 -0.06 -18.90
N THR A 45 10.83 -1.29 -18.40
CA THR A 45 11.62 -2.32 -19.05
C THR A 45 10.88 -2.92 -20.24
N LYS A 46 11.61 -3.64 -21.10
CA LYS A 46 11.06 -4.33 -22.27
C LYS A 46 9.89 -5.26 -21.93
N ASP A 47 9.90 -5.85 -20.74
CA ASP A 47 8.90 -6.81 -20.28
C ASP A 47 7.69 -6.14 -19.59
N GLY A 48 7.64 -4.81 -19.61
CA GLY A 48 6.56 -4.06 -18.98
C GLY A 48 6.69 -3.93 -17.46
N THR A 49 7.91 -4.06 -16.92
CA THR A 49 8.17 -3.77 -15.50
C THR A 49 8.45 -2.29 -15.33
N LEU A 50 7.75 -1.65 -14.42
CA LEU A 50 7.98 -0.28 -14.00
C LEU A 50 8.96 -0.26 -12.84
N LEU A 51 10.13 0.33 -13.06
CA LEU A 51 11.12 0.61 -12.04
C LEU A 51 11.08 2.09 -11.70
N PHE A 52 11.25 2.44 -10.45
CA PHE A 52 11.42 3.83 -10.06
C PHE A 52 12.52 4.00 -9.01
N ASP A 53 13.28 5.11 -9.19
CA ASP A 53 14.38 5.47 -8.31
C ASP A 53 13.81 5.92 -6.96
N ASP A 54 14.57 5.68 -5.90
CA ASP A 54 14.29 6.20 -4.55
C ASP A 54 14.30 7.75 -4.48
N ARG A 55 14.75 8.42 -5.53
CA ARG A 55 14.70 9.89 -5.67
C ARG A 55 13.35 10.39 -6.12
N ALA A 56 12.51 9.53 -6.72
CA ALA A 56 11.18 9.92 -7.14
C ALA A 56 10.39 10.43 -5.94
N ASP A 57 9.75 11.59 -6.10
CA ASP A 57 8.91 12.12 -5.04
C ASP A 57 7.73 11.15 -4.82
N SER A 58 7.46 10.91 -3.57
CA SER A 58 6.37 10.06 -3.10
C SER A 58 5.02 10.40 -3.76
N GLU A 59 4.77 11.68 -4.00
CA GLU A 59 3.55 12.17 -4.65
C GLU A 59 3.53 11.89 -6.15
N GLU A 60 4.70 11.95 -6.77
CA GLU A 60 4.85 11.65 -8.19
C GLU A 60 4.66 10.16 -8.46
N VAL A 61 5.24 9.30 -7.63
CA VAL A 61 5.02 7.85 -7.69
C VAL A 61 3.55 7.51 -7.51
N GLU A 62 2.88 8.12 -6.52
CA GLU A 62 1.45 7.90 -6.27
C GLU A 62 0.60 8.31 -7.49
N ARG A 63 0.89 9.47 -8.08
CA ARG A 63 0.22 9.99 -9.28
C ARG A 63 0.41 9.08 -10.49
N VAL A 64 1.62 8.55 -10.69
CA VAL A 64 1.93 7.63 -11.80
C VAL A 64 1.20 6.31 -11.63
N LEU A 65 1.25 5.71 -10.43
CA LEU A 65 0.54 4.46 -10.15
C LEU A 65 -0.97 4.60 -10.28
N GLU A 66 -1.50 5.76 -9.87
CA GLU A 66 -2.89 6.14 -10.03
C GLU A 66 -3.29 6.20 -11.52
N ALA A 67 -2.49 6.87 -12.33
CA ALA A 67 -2.75 7.01 -13.76
C ALA A 67 -2.68 5.65 -14.48
N VAL A 68 -1.72 4.81 -14.13
CA VAL A 68 -1.57 3.46 -14.69
C VAL A 68 -2.76 2.56 -14.32
N ALA A 69 -3.19 2.59 -13.06
CA ALA A 69 -4.38 1.86 -12.62
C ALA A 69 -5.67 2.37 -13.29
N ALA A 70 -5.81 3.69 -13.47
CA ALA A 70 -6.94 4.29 -14.17
C ALA A 70 -6.99 3.94 -15.66
N ALA A 71 -5.83 3.69 -16.28
CA ALA A 71 -5.73 3.21 -17.66
C ALA A 71 -6.03 1.70 -17.80
N GLY A 72 -6.32 1.00 -16.69
CA GLY A 72 -6.73 -0.41 -16.71
C GLY A 72 -5.57 -1.40 -16.74
N PHE A 73 -4.35 -0.96 -16.40
CA PHE A 73 -3.23 -1.87 -16.23
C PHE A 73 -3.31 -2.57 -14.88
N GLU A 74 -3.30 -3.89 -14.91
CA GLU A 74 -3.21 -4.73 -13.72
C GLU A 74 -1.76 -5.18 -13.55
N CYS A 75 -1.23 -5.06 -12.33
CA CYS A 75 0.10 -5.55 -12.01
C CYS A 75 0.04 -7.01 -11.57
N GLU A 76 1.06 -7.77 -11.94
CA GLU A 76 1.23 -9.14 -11.45
C GLU A 76 1.79 -9.14 -10.02
N PRO A 77 1.44 -10.18 -9.21
CA PRO A 77 2.05 -10.35 -7.90
C PRO A 77 3.57 -10.48 -8.04
N GLN A 78 4.32 -9.75 -7.25
CA GLN A 78 5.77 -9.93 -7.18
C GLN A 78 6.09 -11.28 -6.55
N ASP A 79 6.49 -12.23 -7.40
CA ASP A 79 7.09 -13.48 -6.97
C ASP A 79 8.58 -13.20 -6.70
N GLY A 80 8.94 -12.96 -5.46
CA GLY A 80 10.32 -12.65 -5.13
C GLY A 80 10.56 -12.23 -3.70
N GLY A 81 10.43 -13.13 -2.78
CA GLY A 81 10.87 -12.97 -1.39
C GLY A 81 10.43 -14.18 -0.59
N GLU A 82 11.33 -15.13 -0.46
CA GLU A 82 11.34 -16.29 0.44
C GLU A 82 10.08 -16.47 1.29
N GLN A 83 9.23 -17.41 0.90
CA GLN A 83 8.32 -18.09 1.81
C GLN A 83 9.15 -18.66 2.96
N PRO A 84 8.86 -18.35 4.20
CA PRO A 84 9.18 -19.30 5.25
C PRO A 84 8.24 -20.48 5.02
N SER A 85 8.82 -21.57 4.52
CA SER A 85 8.23 -22.89 4.51
C SER A 85 7.60 -23.18 5.86
N GLY A 86 6.29 -23.49 5.83
CA GLY A 86 5.60 -24.01 6.99
C GLY A 86 6.31 -25.26 7.48
N GLU A 87 6.90 -25.18 8.63
CA GLU A 87 7.07 -26.32 9.52
C GLU A 87 5.90 -26.31 10.48
N GLU A 88 5.03 -27.28 10.25
CA GLU A 88 4.11 -27.78 11.26
C GLU A 88 4.92 -28.16 12.49
N THR A 89 4.78 -27.42 13.55
CA THR A 89 5.11 -27.91 14.88
C THR A 89 3.81 -28.00 15.67
N LYS A 90 3.52 -29.26 15.92
CA LYS A 90 2.52 -29.81 16.83
C LYS A 90 2.53 -29.07 18.17
N GLU A 91 1.30 -28.90 18.61
CA GLU A 91 0.81 -28.92 20.00
C GLU A 91 1.86 -29.07 21.11
N THR A 92 1.94 -28.06 21.94
CA THR A 92 2.10 -28.31 23.37
C THR A 92 1.07 -27.42 24.08
N GLU A 93 -0.02 -28.07 24.47
CA GLU A 93 -0.85 -27.65 25.58
C GLU A 93 0.04 -27.70 26.82
N GLU A 94 0.11 -26.61 27.55
CA GLU A 94 0.09 -26.52 29.01
C GLU A 94 0.48 -25.11 29.47
N ALA A 95 -0.47 -24.36 29.91
CA ALA A 95 -0.59 -23.78 31.24
C ALA A 95 -1.76 -22.77 31.24
N ALA A 96 -2.91 -23.28 31.62
CA ALA A 96 -3.93 -22.44 32.21
C ALA A 96 -3.41 -22.02 33.58
N ASP A 97 -3.40 -20.74 33.86
CA ASP A 97 -4.02 -20.13 35.04
C ASP A 97 -3.59 -18.67 35.18
N SER A 98 -4.57 -17.84 35.31
CA SER A 98 -4.63 -16.45 35.78
C SER A 98 -5.30 -15.53 34.77
N ALA A 99 -6.63 -15.64 34.68
CA ALA A 99 -7.45 -14.59 34.13
C ALA A 99 -7.59 -13.45 35.14
N PRO A 100 -7.14 -12.23 34.86
CA PRO A 100 -7.72 -11.04 35.46
C PRO A 100 -8.98 -10.68 34.68
N GLN A 101 -10.04 -10.48 35.40
CA GLN A 101 -11.36 -10.12 34.92
C GLN A 101 -11.34 -8.79 34.15
N GLY A 102 -11.84 -8.80 32.89
CA GLY A 102 -12.75 -7.76 32.42
C GLY A 102 -12.18 -6.51 31.81
N GLU A 103 -11.06 -6.57 31.04
CA GLU A 103 -10.80 -5.52 30.06
C GLU A 103 -11.11 -6.05 28.65
N PRO A 104 -11.71 -5.24 27.76
CA PRO A 104 -11.97 -5.68 26.39
C PRO A 104 -10.63 -6.02 25.74
N VAL A 105 -10.48 -7.29 25.33
CA VAL A 105 -9.25 -7.79 24.70
C VAL A 105 -9.16 -7.13 23.32
N GLY A 106 -8.40 -6.05 23.22
CA GLY A 106 -8.09 -5.37 21.96
C GLY A 106 -6.94 -6.07 21.22
N LEU A 107 -6.80 -5.76 19.94
CA LEU A 107 -5.66 -6.20 19.14
C LEU A 107 -4.56 -5.12 19.18
N THR A 108 -3.39 -5.48 19.69
CA THR A 108 -2.15 -4.71 19.58
C THR A 108 -1.20 -5.45 18.64
N VAL A 109 -0.77 -4.77 17.58
CA VAL A 109 0.25 -5.32 16.66
C VAL A 109 1.60 -4.81 17.08
N GLU A 110 2.59 -5.71 17.18
CA GLU A 110 3.97 -5.36 17.56
C GLU A 110 4.92 -5.68 16.40
N ILE A 111 5.80 -4.76 16.06
CA ILE A 111 6.79 -4.88 15.00
C ILE A 111 8.17 -4.64 15.59
N PRO A 112 9.18 -5.50 15.32
CA PRO A 112 10.55 -5.31 15.77
C PRO A 112 11.12 -3.94 15.38
N PHE A 113 11.87 -3.31 16.27
CA PHE A 113 12.37 -1.95 16.07
C PHE A 113 13.28 -1.82 14.83
N ASP A 114 14.02 -2.87 14.48
CA ASP A 114 14.88 -2.92 13.29
C ASP A 114 14.11 -2.88 11.95
N LYS A 115 12.79 -3.14 11.99
CA LYS A 115 11.89 -3.10 10.83
C LYS A 115 11.17 -1.76 10.66
N VAL A 116 11.41 -0.79 11.53
CA VAL A 116 10.66 0.48 11.58
C VAL A 116 11.58 1.69 11.62
N ALA A 117 11.35 2.68 10.76
CA ALA A 117 11.95 4.01 10.89
C ALA A 117 10.92 4.95 11.54
N VAL A 118 10.94 5.04 12.88
CA VAL A 118 9.92 5.77 13.66
C VAL A 118 9.70 7.19 13.17
N GLY A 119 10.75 7.95 12.84
CA GLY A 119 10.63 9.31 12.36
C GLY A 119 9.93 9.44 11.00
N ASN A 120 10.12 8.49 10.09
CA ASN A 120 9.39 8.44 8.82
C ASN A 120 7.96 7.92 9.03
N LEU A 121 7.78 6.95 9.91
CA LEU A 121 6.48 6.40 10.26
C LEU A 121 5.56 7.50 10.82
N THR A 122 6.04 8.32 11.76
CA THR A 122 5.27 9.45 12.30
C THR A 122 4.82 10.40 11.20
N LYS A 123 5.72 10.76 10.27
CA LYS A 123 5.36 11.61 9.13
C LYS A 123 4.33 10.96 8.20
N LEU A 124 4.40 9.65 7.96
CA LEU A 124 3.40 8.91 7.18
C LEU A 124 2.04 8.93 7.87
N LEU A 125 2.02 8.74 9.19
CA LEU A 125 0.81 8.82 9.99
C LEU A 125 0.24 10.24 10.02
N ASP A 126 1.07 11.27 10.07
CA ASP A 126 0.63 12.67 9.95
C ASP A 126 0.00 12.95 8.58
N ALA A 127 0.62 12.46 7.50
CA ALA A 127 0.17 12.70 6.13
C ALA A 127 -1.08 11.90 5.71
N LYS A 128 -1.30 10.72 6.27
CA LYS A 128 -2.37 9.78 5.86
C LYS A 128 -3.28 9.35 7.01
N GLY A 129 -3.08 9.89 8.20
CA GLY A 129 -3.75 9.42 9.43
C GLY A 129 -5.27 9.50 9.37
N ASN A 130 -5.85 10.52 8.78
CA ASN A 130 -7.31 10.63 8.64
C ASN A 130 -7.88 9.51 7.76
N LEU A 131 -7.22 9.20 6.64
CA LEU A 131 -7.62 8.10 5.77
C LEU A 131 -7.47 6.75 6.47
N ILE A 132 -6.36 6.54 7.19
CA ILE A 132 -6.09 5.30 7.94
C ILE A 132 -7.15 5.10 9.04
N ARG A 133 -7.43 6.15 9.85
CA ARG A 133 -8.47 6.07 10.88
C ARG A 133 -9.82 5.69 10.31
N LYS A 134 -10.24 6.34 9.22
CA LYS A 134 -11.52 6.04 8.56
C LYS A 134 -11.53 4.63 7.97
N ALA A 135 -10.46 4.22 7.29
CA ALA A 135 -10.36 2.89 6.67
C ALA A 135 -10.51 1.75 7.69
N MET A 136 -9.84 1.87 8.81
CA MET A 136 -9.81 0.85 9.85
C MET A 136 -10.93 1.02 10.91
N GLY A 137 -11.65 2.15 10.88
CA GLY A 137 -12.69 2.44 11.89
C GLY A 137 -12.12 2.70 13.28
N ILE A 138 -10.91 3.23 13.36
CA ILE A 138 -10.21 3.50 14.61
C ILE A 138 -10.16 5.01 14.92
N THR A 139 -10.03 5.33 16.19
CA THR A 139 -10.02 6.74 16.64
C THR A 139 -8.61 7.28 16.86
N ASP A 140 -7.68 6.41 17.22
CA ASP A 140 -6.32 6.77 17.61
C ASP A 140 -5.29 6.00 16.78
N LEU A 141 -4.19 6.68 16.42
CA LEU A 141 -3.04 6.13 15.69
C LEU A 141 -1.75 6.25 16.50
N ARG A 142 -1.88 6.28 17.83
CA ARG A 142 -0.69 6.34 18.67
C ARG A 142 0.19 5.11 18.45
N ILE A 143 1.48 5.32 18.56
CA ILE A 143 2.48 4.27 18.54
C ILE A 143 3.19 4.28 19.90
N GLU A 144 3.53 3.12 20.42
CA GLU A 144 4.31 2.96 21.64
C GLU A 144 5.67 2.38 21.26
N VAL A 145 6.73 3.14 21.56
CA VAL A 145 8.10 2.72 21.27
C VAL A 145 8.65 2.05 22.52
N LEU A 146 8.89 0.76 22.41
CA LEU A 146 9.51 -0.07 23.44
C LEU A 146 11.00 -0.28 23.11
N ASP A 147 11.75 -0.92 23.97
CA ASP A 147 13.20 -1.06 23.81
C ASP A 147 13.58 -1.86 22.55
N ASP A 148 12.81 -2.89 22.18
CA ASP A 148 13.09 -3.82 21.10
C ASP A 148 12.03 -3.81 19.98
N ARG A 149 10.89 -3.12 20.17
CA ARG A 149 9.74 -3.14 19.28
C ARG A 149 8.94 -1.85 19.28
N VAL A 150 8.08 -1.70 18.30
CA VAL A 150 7.06 -0.65 18.23
C VAL A 150 5.69 -1.30 18.28
N ALA A 151 4.86 -0.89 19.21
CA ALA A 151 3.50 -1.39 19.38
C ALA A 151 2.47 -0.43 18.83
N PHE A 152 1.42 -1.01 18.24
CA PHE A 152 0.29 -0.32 17.59
C PHE A 152 -1.01 -0.73 18.29
N PRO A 153 -1.38 -0.11 19.43
CA PRO A 153 -2.59 -0.44 20.18
C PRO A 153 -3.82 0.24 19.55
N TRP A 154 -4.07 -0.01 18.26
CA TRP A 154 -5.07 0.71 17.49
C TRP A 154 -6.49 0.16 17.65
N PHE A 155 -6.62 -1.14 17.96
CA PHE A 155 -7.91 -1.82 17.97
C PHE A 155 -8.33 -2.14 19.40
N ARG A 156 -9.40 -1.50 19.86
CA ARG A 156 -9.96 -1.70 21.21
C ARG A 156 -10.73 -3.00 21.35
N GLU A 157 -11.25 -3.50 20.24
CA GLU A 157 -11.98 -4.76 20.14
C GLU A 157 -11.23 -5.70 19.22
N LEU A 158 -11.37 -6.99 19.43
CA LEU A 158 -10.74 -8.00 18.58
C LEU A 158 -11.51 -8.09 17.24
N PRO A 159 -10.90 -7.74 16.09
CA PRO A 159 -11.53 -7.90 14.78
C PRO A 159 -11.72 -9.37 14.40
N ASP A 160 -12.44 -9.66 13.32
CA ASP A 160 -12.49 -11.00 12.75
C ASP A 160 -11.11 -11.43 12.19
N CYS A 161 -10.92 -12.74 11.99
CA CYS A 161 -9.62 -13.31 11.56
C CYS A 161 -9.09 -12.71 10.25
N ASP A 162 -9.98 -12.45 9.28
CA ASP A 162 -9.58 -11.87 8.00
C ASP A 162 -9.19 -10.40 8.16
N ALA A 163 -9.87 -9.67 9.04
CA ALA A 163 -9.52 -8.28 9.36
C ALA A 163 -8.22 -8.22 10.18
N ILE A 164 -7.97 -9.12 11.12
CA ILE A 164 -6.70 -9.21 11.85
C ILE A 164 -5.55 -9.37 10.84
N LYS A 165 -5.67 -10.30 9.89
CA LYS A 165 -4.68 -10.52 8.85
C LYS A 165 -4.45 -9.24 8.01
N ALA A 166 -5.53 -8.63 7.51
CA ALA A 166 -5.46 -7.43 6.69
C ALA A 166 -4.81 -6.24 7.42
N TYR A 167 -5.16 -6.05 8.70
CA TYR A 167 -4.62 -4.96 9.52
C TYR A 167 -3.16 -5.19 9.91
N THR A 168 -2.79 -6.41 10.24
CA THR A 168 -1.39 -6.77 10.55
C THR A 168 -0.51 -6.58 9.32
N HIS A 169 -0.92 -7.06 8.15
CA HIS A 169 -0.22 -6.84 6.89
C HIS A 169 -0.09 -5.35 6.56
N PHE A 170 -1.16 -4.57 6.76
CA PHE A 170 -1.12 -3.13 6.52
C PHE A 170 -0.10 -2.43 7.41
N ILE A 171 -0.09 -2.72 8.71
CA ILE A 171 0.86 -2.12 9.67
C ILE A 171 2.30 -2.52 9.30
N PHE A 172 2.52 -3.79 8.96
CA PHE A 172 3.83 -4.27 8.52
C PHE A 172 4.32 -3.53 7.27
N ALA A 173 3.50 -3.46 6.22
CA ALA A 173 3.81 -2.76 4.98
C ALA A 173 4.06 -1.25 5.20
N LEU A 174 3.33 -0.63 6.13
CA LEU A 174 3.54 0.77 6.52
C LEU A 174 4.91 0.95 7.20
N CYS A 175 5.31 0.03 8.05
CA CYS A 175 6.63 0.02 8.69
C CYS A 175 7.74 -0.18 7.66
N GLU A 176 7.60 -1.11 6.73
CA GLU A 176 8.56 -1.30 5.64
C GLU A 176 8.69 -0.05 4.77
N MET A 177 7.57 0.57 4.39
CA MET A 177 7.60 1.85 3.66
C MET A 177 8.37 2.91 4.44
N SER A 178 8.15 3.02 5.76
CA SER A 178 8.85 3.99 6.61
C SER A 178 10.36 3.80 6.57
N ARG A 179 10.81 2.54 6.55
CA ARG A 179 12.23 2.18 6.52
C ARG A 179 12.87 2.44 5.17
N ASN A 180 12.16 2.11 4.10
CA ASN A 180 12.68 2.19 2.74
C ASN A 180 12.60 3.62 2.16
N ALA A 181 11.72 4.48 2.70
CA ALA A 181 11.54 5.83 2.21
C ALA A 181 12.68 6.77 2.65
N LYS A 182 13.42 7.33 1.69
CA LYS A 182 14.46 8.34 1.95
C LYS A 182 13.87 9.69 2.37
N ARG A 183 12.67 10.02 1.86
CA ARG A 183 11.99 11.28 2.14
C ARG A 183 10.50 11.05 2.31
N VAL A 184 9.94 11.55 3.39
CA VAL A 184 8.51 11.49 3.70
C VAL A 184 8.01 12.87 4.03
N THR A 185 6.91 13.28 3.42
CA THR A 185 6.24 14.55 3.68
C THR A 185 5.15 14.31 4.74
N ALA A 186 5.11 15.15 5.78
CA ALA A 186 4.11 15.07 6.85
C ALA A 186 2.80 15.82 6.53
N THR A 187 2.72 16.48 5.37
CA THR A 187 1.57 17.32 5.01
C THR A 187 0.40 16.45 4.52
N GLU A 188 -0.72 16.55 5.22
CA GLU A 188 -1.97 15.94 4.76
C GLU A 188 -2.54 16.73 3.58
N LYS A 189 -2.95 16.00 2.54
CA LYS A 189 -3.63 16.59 1.38
C LYS A 189 -5.13 16.35 1.46
N PRO A 190 -5.97 17.34 1.12
CA PRO A 190 -7.38 17.15 0.98
C PRO A 190 -7.67 16.13 -0.14
N VAL A 191 -8.59 15.23 0.11
CA VAL A 191 -8.93 14.12 -0.81
C VAL A 191 -10.43 14.16 -1.09
N ASP A 192 -10.81 14.28 -2.36
CA ASP A 192 -12.22 14.29 -2.78
C ASP A 192 -12.83 12.88 -2.76
N ASN A 193 -12.04 11.86 -3.12
CA ASN A 193 -12.46 10.46 -3.13
C ASN A 193 -11.54 9.63 -2.23
N GLU A 194 -11.97 9.44 -0.99
CA GLU A 194 -11.19 8.75 0.04
C GLU A 194 -10.88 7.29 -0.34
N LYS A 195 -11.86 6.59 -0.90
CA LYS A 195 -11.72 5.18 -1.28
C LYS A 195 -10.70 4.99 -2.39
N TYR A 196 -10.71 5.88 -3.38
CA TYR A 196 -9.75 5.87 -4.47
C TYR A 196 -8.34 6.19 -3.97
N ALA A 197 -8.19 7.26 -3.19
CA ALA A 197 -6.90 7.66 -2.64
C ALA A 197 -6.29 6.59 -1.74
N PHE A 198 -7.11 5.94 -0.92
CA PHE A 198 -6.62 4.87 -0.05
C PHE A 198 -6.28 3.60 -0.86
N ARG A 199 -7.02 3.29 -1.93
CA ARG A 199 -6.64 2.23 -2.85
C ARG A 199 -5.26 2.48 -3.46
N CYS A 200 -4.99 3.69 -3.93
CA CYS A 200 -3.68 4.06 -4.48
C CYS A 200 -2.58 3.92 -3.42
N PHE A 201 -2.87 4.30 -2.18
CA PHE A 201 -1.95 4.13 -1.07
C PHE A 201 -1.67 2.63 -0.78
N LEU A 202 -2.70 1.77 -0.80
CA LEU A 202 -2.52 0.32 -0.65
C LEU A 202 -1.66 -0.29 -1.76
N LEU A 203 -1.86 0.12 -3.01
CA LEU A 203 -1.01 -0.33 -4.11
C LEU A 203 0.46 0.05 -3.90
N ARG A 204 0.70 1.26 -3.39
CA ARG A 204 2.04 1.72 -3.03
C ARG A 204 2.65 0.95 -1.87
N LEU A 205 1.83 0.46 -0.93
CA LEU A 205 2.25 -0.41 0.17
C LEU A 205 2.50 -1.86 -0.27
N GLY A 206 2.30 -2.19 -1.56
CA GLY A 206 2.51 -3.53 -2.08
C GLY A 206 1.27 -4.45 -2.06
N PHE A 207 0.08 -3.93 -1.73
CA PHE A 207 -1.17 -4.72 -1.82
C PHE A 207 -1.62 -4.89 -3.28
N ILE A 208 -0.82 -5.62 -4.07
CA ILE A 208 -0.95 -5.79 -5.51
C ILE A 208 -1.33 -7.24 -5.81
N GLY A 209 -2.16 -7.47 -6.84
CA GLY A 209 -2.55 -8.81 -7.27
C GLY A 209 -3.82 -9.37 -6.61
N ASN A 210 -4.18 -10.59 -7.03
CA ASN A 210 -5.41 -11.26 -6.57
C ASN A 210 -5.32 -11.76 -5.13
N GLU A 211 -4.13 -12.07 -4.65
CA GLU A 211 -3.88 -12.53 -3.28
C GLU A 211 -4.33 -11.50 -2.23
N TYR A 212 -4.10 -10.21 -2.50
CA TYR A 212 -4.51 -9.11 -1.61
C TYR A 212 -5.93 -8.60 -1.85
N LYS A 213 -6.70 -9.24 -2.76
CA LYS A 213 -8.05 -8.78 -3.11
C LYS A 213 -8.99 -8.71 -1.90
N MET A 214 -8.95 -9.73 -1.04
CA MET A 214 -9.78 -9.76 0.17
C MET A 214 -9.33 -8.71 1.18
N GLU A 215 -8.03 -8.57 1.40
CA GLU A 215 -7.47 -7.56 2.31
C GLU A 215 -7.79 -6.14 1.84
N ARG A 216 -7.61 -5.85 0.54
CA ARG A 216 -8.04 -4.56 -0.02
C ARG A 216 -9.54 -4.30 0.15
N LYS A 217 -10.38 -5.33 0.00
CA LYS A 217 -11.83 -5.19 0.23
C LYS A 217 -12.14 -4.83 1.67
N ILE A 218 -11.47 -5.46 2.63
CA ILE A 218 -11.62 -5.16 4.05
C ILE A 218 -11.14 -3.74 4.36
N LEU A 219 -9.95 -3.38 3.91
CA LEU A 219 -9.32 -2.07 4.15
C LEU A 219 -10.07 -0.90 3.48
N LEU A 220 -10.82 -1.15 2.41
CA LEU A 220 -11.62 -0.15 1.69
C LEU A 220 -13.09 -0.10 2.15
N LYS A 221 -13.51 -0.99 3.04
CA LYS A 221 -14.93 -1.17 3.41
C LYS A 221 -15.57 0.10 3.99
N ASN A 222 -14.84 0.77 4.88
CA ASN A 222 -15.36 1.92 5.65
C ASN A 222 -15.20 3.27 4.93
N LEU A 223 -14.56 3.28 3.76
CA LEU A 223 -14.32 4.51 3.01
C LEU A 223 -15.43 4.80 2.00
N THR A 224 -15.73 6.08 1.82
CA THR A 224 -16.74 6.56 0.88
C THR A 224 -16.15 6.82 -0.50
N GLY A 225 -16.99 6.71 -1.53
CA GLY A 225 -16.60 6.96 -2.92
C GLY A 225 -16.39 5.72 -3.76
N SER A 226 -15.86 5.91 -4.96
CA SER A 226 -15.55 4.84 -5.93
C SER A 226 -14.07 4.46 -5.84
N SER A 227 -13.78 3.17 -5.85
CA SER A 227 -12.40 2.69 -5.94
C SER A 227 -11.83 2.74 -7.37
N ALA A 228 -12.69 2.98 -8.38
CA ALA A 228 -12.30 2.95 -9.79
C ALA A 228 -12.06 4.34 -10.40
N PHE A 229 -12.69 5.39 -9.86
CA PHE A 229 -12.64 6.72 -10.44
C PHE A 229 -12.25 7.77 -9.41
N LYS A 230 -11.31 8.68 -9.78
CA LYS A 230 -10.86 9.77 -8.93
C LYS A 230 -11.99 10.75 -8.58
N ASN A 231 -12.77 11.14 -9.58
CA ASN A 231 -13.84 12.14 -9.46
C ASN A 231 -15.20 11.44 -9.37
N GLY A 232 -15.48 10.63 -8.36
CA GLY A 232 -16.76 9.97 -8.14
C GLY A 232 -17.57 9.78 -9.43
N GLY A 233 -17.82 8.57 -9.91
CA GLY A 233 -18.46 8.34 -11.19
C GLY A 233 -19.66 9.27 -11.40
N VAL A 234 -19.62 10.07 -12.46
CA VAL A 234 -20.76 10.86 -12.90
C VAL A 234 -21.86 9.85 -13.23
N GLY A 235 -22.93 9.87 -12.43
CA GLY A 235 -24.10 9.06 -12.69
C GLY A 235 -24.57 9.34 -14.12
N HIS A 236 -24.48 8.34 -14.96
CA HIS A 236 -25.15 8.37 -16.24
C HIS A 236 -26.66 8.30 -15.92
N GLU A 237 -27.28 9.46 -15.77
CA GLU A 237 -28.73 9.54 -15.88
C GLU A 237 -29.11 9.11 -17.29
N VAL A 238 -29.59 7.88 -17.40
CA VAL A 238 -30.30 7.43 -18.59
C VAL A 238 -31.61 8.21 -18.64
N SER A 239 -31.63 9.29 -19.41
CA SER A 239 -32.88 9.93 -19.81
C SER A 239 -33.72 8.90 -20.57
N LYS A 240 -34.89 8.65 -20.04
CA LYS A 240 -35.99 8.00 -20.76
C LYS A 240 -36.58 8.92 -21.81
#